data_a627d9cb109d773c07e0e811f53d0f0d
#
_entry.id   a627d9cb109d773c07e0e811f53d0f0d
#
_cell.length_a   1.000
_cell.length_b   1.000
_cell.length_c   1.000
_cell.angle_alpha   90.00
_cell.angle_beta   90.00
_cell.angle_gamma   90.00
#
_symmetry.space_group_name_H-M   'P 1'
#
loop_
_entity.id
_entity.type
_entity.pdbx_description
1 polymer ?
#
loop_
_entity_poly.entity_id
_entity_poly.type
_entity_poly.pdbx_seq_one_letter_code
_entity_poly.pdbx_strand_id
1 'polypeptide(L)'
;MQDATAIEWIRGKYVALSSAMDERLRRQWAATEAKAILAVCPESRAVDPRSLGEFVSLSCVLENRTIFKGIRLLPAASVWTFRGAQLETEETYFSPSTWEQQSPLSSEAYYEEIRSVLSTALPRYFAGREQMSIAMTGGLDTRVILACHPSAPGTLPSYTIGSSFRDFMDVQVGRKVARICKQPHQVIPIGGDFLADFARYAERSIYLTEGTVDVYRASDLYVSEKVREIAPAKIVGTYGSEVLRHAVMFKPSTPLAGLFCPEFLSHVEEARDTYGAIRQSHPVTFAAFRQSPWYHHGILALEQSQLTVRSPFMDNDFVRAVYRAPVEEAADVDIRPRLIKDASPLLGAIPSDRGVGGDGGRLSSMLVRSAHEFTFKAEYAYDYGMPQSVARVDHMFSALHLERLFLGRHKMLHFRVWYRDQLAQYVRQILLDPLTLSRPYLEKKTLETVVRDHLNGTRNYTTAIHKLITLELLHRLFLDSN
;
A
#
# COMPACT_ATOMS: atom_id res chain seq x y z
N MET A 1 24.77 -37.88 10.73
CA MET A 1 24.39 -36.44 10.73
C MET A 1 22.94 -36.41 10.29
N GLN A 2 22.01 -36.24 11.23
CA GLN A 2 20.60 -36.06 10.88
C GLN A 2 20.45 -34.59 10.45
N ASP A 3 19.82 -34.39 9.29
CA ASP A 3 19.72 -33.13 8.59
C ASP A 3 19.06 -32.05 9.43
N ALA A 4 19.83 -31.02 9.80
CA ALA A 4 19.28 -29.76 10.29
C ALA A 4 18.78 -28.96 9.08
N THR A 5 17.53 -28.51 9.10
CA THR A 5 16.98 -27.65 8.07
C THR A 5 16.98 -26.22 8.60
N ALA A 6 17.70 -25.32 7.96
CA ALA A 6 17.66 -23.90 8.23
C ALA A 6 16.64 -23.21 7.32
N ILE A 7 15.80 -22.39 7.89
CA ILE A 7 14.85 -21.53 7.17
C ILE A 7 15.29 -20.09 7.40
N GLU A 8 15.68 -19.44 6.33
CA GLU A 8 16.17 -18.06 6.34
C GLU A 8 15.22 -17.15 5.56
N TRP A 9 14.94 -15.96 6.12
CA TRP A 9 14.21 -14.93 5.43
C TRP A 9 15.13 -14.20 4.44
N ILE A 10 15.01 -14.56 3.16
CA ILE A 10 15.80 -13.97 2.08
C ILE A 10 14.89 -13.21 1.12
N ARG A 11 15.18 -11.95 0.88
CA ARG A 11 14.59 -11.09 -0.16
C ARG A 11 13.07 -10.93 -0.12
N GLY A 12 12.51 -10.65 1.05
CA GLY A 12 11.09 -10.30 1.19
C GLY A 12 10.12 -11.44 0.91
N LYS A 13 10.57 -12.69 0.93
CA LYS A 13 9.70 -13.84 0.92
C LYS A 13 9.35 -14.23 2.34
N TYR A 14 8.07 -14.20 2.65
CA TYR A 14 7.59 -14.65 3.94
C TYR A 14 7.55 -16.18 3.96
N VAL A 15 8.00 -16.74 5.05
CA VAL A 15 7.80 -18.15 5.35
C VAL A 15 6.67 -18.20 6.38
N ALA A 16 5.52 -18.70 5.98
CA ALA A 16 4.46 -18.97 6.90
C ALA A 16 4.81 -20.26 7.66
N LEU A 17 4.85 -20.18 8.98
CA LEU A 17 5.04 -21.34 9.85
C LEU A 17 3.72 -21.66 10.51
N SER A 18 3.18 -22.85 10.31
CA SER A 18 2.12 -23.37 11.14
C SER A 18 2.72 -23.85 12.47
N SER A 19 2.29 -23.24 13.56
CA SER A 19 2.47 -23.81 14.89
C SER A 19 1.33 -24.77 15.26
N ALA A 20 0.47 -25.14 14.30
CA ALA A 20 -0.48 -26.22 14.50
C ALA A 20 0.33 -27.50 14.67
N MET A 21 0.71 -27.76 15.90
CA MET A 21 1.25 -29.04 16.32
C MET A 21 0.06 -30.00 16.36
N ASP A 22 -0.04 -30.86 15.36
CA ASP A 22 -0.71 -32.13 15.60
C ASP A 22 0.16 -32.85 16.67
N GLU A 23 -0.26 -32.76 17.90
CA GLU A 23 0.45 -33.39 19.04
C GLU A 23 0.65 -34.90 18.82
N ARG A 24 -0.17 -35.53 17.95
CA ARG A 24 -0.05 -36.92 17.57
C ARG A 24 1.02 -37.17 16.51
N LEU A 25 1.23 -36.25 15.58
CA LEU A 25 2.15 -36.45 14.47
C LEU A 25 3.45 -35.64 14.55
N ARG A 26 3.58 -34.71 15.50
CA ARG A 26 4.74 -33.80 15.69
C ARG A 26 5.23 -33.20 14.36
N ARG A 27 4.30 -32.74 13.50
CA ARG A 27 4.63 -32.12 12.22
C ARG A 27 4.56 -30.61 12.33
N GLN A 28 5.56 -29.95 11.79
CA GLN A 28 5.56 -28.50 11.56
C GLN A 28 5.61 -28.25 10.06
N TRP A 29 4.85 -27.27 9.62
CA TRP A 29 4.78 -26.90 8.23
C TRP A 29 5.39 -25.52 8.02
N ALA A 30 6.22 -25.37 7.00
CA ALA A 30 6.77 -24.09 6.56
C ALA A 30 6.52 -23.95 5.06
N ALA A 31 6.04 -22.78 4.66
CA ALA A 31 5.79 -22.45 3.24
C ALA A 31 6.03 -20.96 3.00
N THR A 32 6.21 -20.60 1.74
CA THR A 32 6.35 -19.20 1.33
C THR A 32 5.05 -18.42 1.38
N GLU A 33 3.90 -19.10 1.54
CA GLU A 33 2.57 -18.52 1.57
C GLU A 33 1.68 -19.31 2.54
N ALA A 34 0.84 -18.61 3.32
CA ALA A 34 -0.04 -19.25 4.31
C ALA A 34 -1.07 -20.18 3.64
N LYS A 35 -1.58 -19.84 2.46
CA LYS A 35 -2.52 -20.69 1.73
C LYS A 35 -1.99 -22.08 1.39
N ALA A 36 -0.67 -22.22 1.22
CA ALA A 36 -0.07 -23.54 1.02
C ALA A 36 -0.15 -24.39 2.30
N ILE A 37 -0.04 -23.75 3.48
CA ILE A 37 -0.23 -24.44 4.77
C ILE A 37 -1.70 -24.79 4.96
N LEU A 38 -2.64 -23.89 4.64
CA LEU A 38 -4.08 -24.16 4.73
C LEU A 38 -4.51 -25.33 3.86
N ALA A 39 -3.82 -25.61 2.76
CA ALA A 39 -4.11 -26.75 1.89
C ALA A 39 -3.77 -28.10 2.56
N VAL A 40 -2.79 -28.14 3.47
CA VAL A 40 -2.31 -29.36 4.14
C VAL A 40 -2.70 -29.43 5.64
N CYS A 41 -3.13 -28.32 6.22
CA CYS A 41 -3.58 -28.17 7.62
C CYS A 41 -4.99 -27.58 7.67
N PRO A 42 -6.04 -28.35 7.36
CA PRO A 42 -7.43 -27.83 7.39
C PRO A 42 -7.85 -27.25 8.73
N GLU A 43 -7.28 -27.69 9.84
CA GLU A 43 -7.51 -27.19 11.19
C GLU A 43 -7.08 -25.73 11.38
N SER A 44 -6.17 -25.24 10.54
CA SER A 44 -5.76 -23.83 10.51
C SER A 44 -6.70 -22.94 9.69
N ARG A 45 -7.74 -23.48 9.06
CA ARG A 45 -8.76 -22.72 8.33
C ARG A 45 -9.73 -22.01 9.27
N ALA A 46 -9.19 -21.19 10.14
CA ALA A 46 -9.92 -20.36 11.07
C ALA A 46 -9.28 -18.98 11.13
N VAL A 47 -10.09 -17.96 11.35
CA VAL A 47 -9.61 -16.59 11.54
C VAL A 47 -8.99 -16.45 12.92
N ASP A 48 -7.86 -15.73 13.00
CA ASP A 48 -7.35 -15.15 14.22
C ASP A 48 -8.07 -13.84 14.52
N PRO A 49 -8.90 -13.74 15.59
CA PRO A 49 -9.73 -12.56 15.84
C PRO A 49 -8.89 -11.27 16.06
N ARG A 50 -7.72 -11.40 16.70
CA ARG A 50 -6.82 -10.27 16.92
C ARG A 50 -6.27 -9.73 15.60
N SER A 51 -5.75 -10.60 14.74
CA SER A 51 -5.25 -10.23 13.43
C SER A 51 -6.35 -9.63 12.55
N LEU A 52 -7.56 -10.15 12.66
CA LEU A 52 -8.72 -9.58 11.95
C LEU A 52 -9.07 -8.19 12.48
N GLY A 53 -9.01 -7.97 13.80
CA GLY A 53 -9.18 -6.64 14.42
C GLY A 53 -8.12 -5.65 13.96
N GLU A 54 -6.87 -6.08 13.84
CA GLU A 54 -5.78 -5.29 13.27
C GLU A 54 -6.07 -4.91 11.81
N PHE A 55 -6.46 -5.87 10.99
CA PHE A 55 -6.81 -5.60 9.60
C PHE A 55 -7.99 -4.63 9.47
N VAL A 56 -9.04 -4.80 10.27
CA VAL A 56 -10.19 -3.88 10.27
C VAL A 56 -9.78 -2.47 10.69
N SER A 57 -8.93 -2.33 11.71
CA SER A 57 -8.46 -1.04 12.22
C SER A 57 -7.43 -0.37 11.31
N LEU A 58 -6.45 -1.14 10.82
CA LEU A 58 -5.19 -0.64 10.25
C LEU A 58 -5.00 -0.95 8.75
N SER A 59 -5.87 -1.76 8.14
CA SER A 59 -5.71 -2.31 6.78
C SER A 59 -4.44 -3.14 6.58
N CYS A 60 -3.86 -3.64 7.66
CA CYS A 60 -2.76 -4.61 7.66
C CYS A 60 -2.75 -5.40 8.96
N VAL A 61 -2.03 -6.51 8.97
CA VAL A 61 -1.76 -7.29 10.17
C VAL A 61 -0.38 -6.91 10.70
N LEU A 62 -0.25 -6.81 12.01
CA LEU A 62 0.97 -6.34 12.66
C LEU A 62 1.90 -7.49 13.06
N GLU A 63 3.16 -7.15 13.25
CA GLU A 63 4.21 -8.07 13.74
C GLU A 63 4.33 -9.34 12.87
N ASN A 64 4.40 -10.49 13.50
CA ASN A 64 4.61 -11.78 12.83
C ASN A 64 3.32 -12.61 12.75
N ARG A 65 2.16 -11.96 12.74
CA ARG A 65 0.86 -12.64 12.64
C ARG A 65 0.39 -12.71 11.19
N THR A 66 -0.49 -13.68 10.96
CA THR A 66 -1.31 -13.75 9.74
C THR A 66 -2.78 -13.64 10.14
N ILE A 67 -3.68 -13.50 9.19
CA ILE A 67 -5.13 -13.54 9.45
C ILE A 67 -5.57 -14.95 9.92
N PHE A 68 -4.79 -15.98 9.63
CA PHE A 68 -5.13 -17.37 9.90
C PHE A 68 -4.63 -17.81 11.28
N LYS A 69 -5.52 -18.46 12.02
CA LYS A 69 -5.22 -18.97 13.36
C LYS A 69 -4.07 -19.99 13.30
N GLY A 70 -3.07 -19.80 14.17
CA GLY A 70 -1.95 -20.73 14.28
C GLY A 70 -0.89 -20.63 13.18
N ILE A 71 -1.07 -19.77 12.18
CA ILE A 71 -0.05 -19.51 11.15
C ILE A 71 0.66 -18.21 11.45
N ARG A 72 1.98 -18.24 11.58
CA ARG A 72 2.83 -17.07 11.86
C ARG A 72 3.81 -16.82 10.74
N LEU A 73 4.22 -15.57 10.60
CA LEU A 73 5.33 -15.19 9.72
C LEU A 73 6.65 -15.40 10.45
N LEU A 74 7.66 -15.86 9.72
CA LEU A 74 9.02 -15.84 10.19
C LEU A 74 9.44 -14.37 10.43
N PRO A 75 9.98 -14.02 11.62
CA PRO A 75 10.47 -12.66 11.85
C PRO A 75 11.49 -12.24 10.82
N ALA A 76 11.41 -10.97 10.37
CA ALA A 76 12.40 -10.43 9.45
C ALA A 76 13.81 -10.49 10.05
N ALA A 77 14.81 -10.73 9.19
CA ALA A 77 16.21 -10.85 9.57
C ALA A 77 16.48 -11.95 10.62
N SER A 78 15.72 -13.05 10.56
CA SER A 78 15.92 -14.20 11.44
C SER A 78 16.23 -15.48 10.66
N VAL A 79 16.90 -16.41 11.33
CA VAL A 79 17.17 -17.76 10.86
C VAL A 79 16.67 -18.73 11.94
N TRP A 80 15.81 -19.65 11.57
CA TRP A 80 15.31 -20.69 12.45
C TRP A 80 15.84 -22.04 11.98
N THR A 81 16.50 -22.75 12.90
CA THR A 81 17.06 -24.07 12.62
C THR A 81 16.20 -25.15 13.27
N PHE A 82 15.81 -26.13 12.48
CA PHE A 82 15.04 -27.26 12.93
C PHE A 82 15.87 -28.55 12.87
N ARG A 83 15.73 -29.39 13.90
CA ARG A 83 16.23 -30.75 13.88
C ARG A 83 15.04 -31.72 13.99
N GLY A 84 14.74 -32.36 12.87
CA GLY A 84 13.45 -33.06 12.73
C GLY A 84 12.28 -32.08 12.83
N ALA A 85 11.33 -32.33 13.75
CA ALA A 85 10.17 -31.47 13.97
C ALA A 85 10.38 -30.46 15.13
N GLN A 86 11.58 -30.36 15.69
CA GLN A 86 11.85 -29.47 16.83
C GLN A 86 12.64 -28.25 16.38
N LEU A 87 12.19 -27.07 16.77
CA LEU A 87 12.94 -25.83 16.64
C LEU A 87 14.12 -25.88 17.59
N GLU A 88 15.34 -25.82 17.05
CA GLU A 88 16.59 -25.92 17.80
C GLU A 88 17.14 -24.52 18.14
N THR A 89 17.18 -23.61 17.16
CA THR A 89 17.64 -22.24 17.36
C THR A 89 16.80 -21.23 16.62
N GLU A 90 16.66 -20.04 17.24
CA GLU A 90 16.12 -18.83 16.64
C GLU A 90 17.21 -17.76 16.72
N GLU A 91 17.74 -17.33 15.59
CA GLU A 91 18.78 -16.32 15.52
C GLU A 91 18.29 -15.09 14.76
N THR A 92 18.59 -13.90 15.28
CA THR A 92 18.36 -12.64 14.59
C THR A 92 19.72 -12.09 14.12
N TYR A 93 19.97 -12.06 12.82
CA TYR A 93 21.24 -11.63 12.25
C TYR A 93 21.33 -10.12 11.98
N PHE A 94 20.24 -9.38 12.11
CA PHE A 94 20.20 -7.92 11.97
C PHE A 94 19.14 -7.29 12.87
N SER A 95 19.51 -6.17 13.50
CA SER A 95 18.58 -5.31 14.24
C SER A 95 18.78 -3.85 13.81
N PRO A 96 17.71 -3.09 13.53
CA PRO A 96 17.79 -1.66 13.23
C PRO A 96 18.48 -0.83 14.32
N SER A 97 18.50 -1.30 15.56
CA SER A 97 19.13 -0.61 16.70
C SER A 97 20.59 -0.24 16.46
N THR A 98 21.31 -1.02 15.65
CA THR A 98 22.70 -0.68 15.26
C THR A 98 22.78 0.56 14.39
N TRP A 99 21.76 0.83 13.60
CA TRP A 99 21.68 2.03 12.75
C TRP A 99 21.11 3.22 13.50
N GLU A 100 20.25 3.00 14.49
CA GLU A 100 19.69 4.05 15.36
C GLU A 100 20.77 4.73 16.21
N GLN A 101 21.87 4.02 16.52
CA GLN A 101 22.98 4.54 17.33
C GLN A 101 23.97 5.40 16.55
N GLN A 102 23.80 5.58 15.24
CA GLN A 102 24.68 6.41 14.43
C GLN A 102 24.56 7.88 14.83
N SER A 103 25.70 8.60 14.85
CA SER A 103 25.71 10.03 15.10
C SER A 103 25.04 10.79 13.94
N PRO A 104 24.16 11.74 14.24
CA PRO A 104 23.57 12.61 13.24
C PRO A 104 24.64 13.47 12.56
N LEU A 105 24.40 13.83 11.31
CA LEU A 105 25.23 14.71 10.51
C LEU A 105 24.69 16.13 10.53
N SER A 106 25.55 17.10 10.15
CA SER A 106 25.05 18.42 9.76
C SER A 106 24.23 18.33 8.48
N SER A 107 23.33 19.30 8.25
CA SER A 107 22.43 19.31 7.08
C SER A 107 23.18 19.18 5.77
N GLU A 108 24.33 19.86 5.61
CA GLU A 108 25.13 19.79 4.41
C GLU A 108 25.82 18.43 4.25
N ALA A 109 26.41 17.91 5.33
CA ALA A 109 27.06 16.59 5.32
C ALA A 109 26.03 15.47 5.04
N TYR A 110 24.83 15.58 5.59
CA TYR A 110 23.72 14.66 5.33
C TYR A 110 23.28 14.71 3.86
N TYR A 111 23.11 15.92 3.30
CA TYR A 111 22.78 16.09 1.90
C TYR A 111 23.82 15.43 0.98
N GLU A 112 25.10 15.66 1.21
CA GLU A 112 26.18 15.09 0.41
C GLU A 112 26.26 13.56 0.57
N GLU A 113 26.02 13.02 1.77
CA GLU A 113 25.99 11.58 1.98
C GLU A 113 24.82 10.94 1.19
N ILE A 114 23.60 11.47 1.29
CA ILE A 114 22.44 10.96 0.54
C ILE A 114 22.70 11.06 -0.99
N ARG A 115 23.25 12.17 -1.45
CA ARG A 115 23.62 12.35 -2.87
C ARG A 115 24.63 11.30 -3.34
N SER A 116 25.65 11.06 -2.55
CA SER A 116 26.70 10.07 -2.82
C SER A 116 26.13 8.65 -2.85
N VAL A 117 25.31 8.29 -1.86
CA VAL A 117 24.67 6.97 -1.80
C VAL A 117 23.72 6.76 -3.00
N LEU A 118 22.92 7.74 -3.36
CA LEU A 118 22.06 7.63 -4.55
C LEU A 118 22.89 7.45 -5.83
N SER A 119 24.02 8.15 -5.97
CA SER A 119 24.88 8.02 -7.15
C SER A 119 25.49 6.63 -7.32
N THR A 120 25.74 5.93 -6.21
CA THR A 120 26.30 4.56 -6.20
C THR A 120 25.22 3.47 -6.24
N ALA A 121 24.10 3.71 -5.59
CA ALA A 121 23.00 2.73 -5.51
C ALA A 121 22.20 2.67 -6.80
N LEU A 122 21.76 3.81 -7.36
CA LEU A 122 20.87 3.84 -8.52
C LEU A 122 21.37 3.00 -9.70
N PRO A 123 22.64 3.05 -10.13
CA PRO A 123 23.11 2.20 -11.23
C PRO A 123 22.85 0.71 -11.03
N ARG A 124 22.92 0.22 -9.78
CA ARG A 124 22.64 -1.20 -9.46
C ARG A 124 21.17 -1.56 -9.73
N TYR A 125 20.25 -0.64 -9.48
CA TYR A 125 18.81 -0.84 -9.71
C TYR A 125 18.43 -0.78 -11.19
N PHE A 126 19.20 -0.07 -12.00
CA PHE A 126 19.02 -0.01 -13.46
C PHE A 126 19.80 -1.11 -14.19
N ALA A 127 20.73 -1.79 -13.52
CA ALA A 127 21.49 -2.88 -14.11
C ALA A 127 20.61 -4.11 -14.37
N GLY A 128 20.91 -4.82 -15.47
CA GLY A 128 20.20 -6.05 -15.85
C GLY A 128 19.91 -6.12 -17.34
N ARG A 129 19.39 -7.27 -17.79
CA ARG A 129 19.02 -7.50 -19.18
C ARG A 129 17.54 -7.19 -19.47
N GLU A 130 16.74 -7.11 -18.42
CA GLU A 130 15.30 -6.87 -18.55
C GLU A 130 15.03 -5.40 -18.87
N GLN A 131 14.16 -5.17 -19.83
CA GLN A 131 13.63 -3.84 -20.05
C GLN A 131 12.86 -3.39 -18.81
N MET A 132 13.08 -2.13 -18.43
CA MET A 132 12.44 -1.53 -17.26
C MET A 132 11.50 -0.40 -17.67
N SER A 133 10.46 -0.24 -16.88
CA SER A 133 9.56 0.91 -16.95
C SER A 133 9.63 1.73 -15.66
N ILE A 134 9.07 2.94 -15.69
CA ILE A 134 8.99 3.80 -14.52
C ILE A 134 7.64 4.51 -14.47
N ALA A 135 7.03 4.54 -13.27
CA ALA A 135 5.83 5.34 -13.05
C ALA A 135 6.19 6.82 -12.92
N MET A 136 5.62 7.67 -13.74
CA MET A 136 5.78 9.13 -13.66
C MET A 136 4.53 9.76 -13.07
N THR A 137 4.69 10.41 -11.92
CA THR A 137 3.63 11.10 -11.19
C THR A 137 4.03 12.55 -10.89
N GLY A 138 3.13 13.32 -10.30
CA GLY A 138 3.43 14.64 -9.76
C GLY A 138 4.36 14.64 -8.54
N GLY A 139 4.61 13.47 -7.94
CA GLY A 139 5.44 13.30 -6.77
C GLY A 139 6.93 13.55 -6.98
N LEU A 140 7.67 13.72 -5.90
CA LEU A 140 9.11 14.00 -5.93
C LEU A 140 9.98 12.72 -5.94
N ASP A 141 9.50 11.61 -5.40
CA ASP A 141 10.31 10.40 -5.21
C ASP A 141 10.82 9.82 -6.55
N THR A 142 9.92 9.57 -7.50
CA THR A 142 10.30 9.14 -8.85
C THR A 142 11.16 10.18 -9.56
N ARG A 143 10.90 11.46 -9.30
CA ARG A 143 11.64 12.57 -9.91
C ARG A 143 13.08 12.64 -9.40
N VAL A 144 13.34 12.30 -8.11
CA VAL A 144 14.71 12.13 -7.59
C VAL A 144 15.45 11.04 -8.37
N ILE A 145 14.82 9.89 -8.58
CA ILE A 145 15.42 8.79 -9.34
C ILE A 145 15.82 9.25 -10.75
N LEU A 146 14.89 9.90 -11.46
CA LEU A 146 15.12 10.39 -12.83
C LEU A 146 16.17 11.49 -12.92
N ALA A 147 16.24 12.38 -11.92
CA ALA A 147 17.23 13.45 -11.87
C ALA A 147 18.62 12.92 -11.55
N CYS A 148 18.76 12.04 -10.57
CA CYS A 148 20.03 11.50 -10.11
C CYS A 148 20.59 10.38 -11.00
N HIS A 149 19.75 9.75 -11.83
CA HIS A 149 20.17 8.72 -12.79
C HIS A 149 19.43 8.88 -14.13
N PRO A 150 19.85 9.83 -14.99
CA PRO A 150 19.21 10.04 -16.26
C PRO A 150 19.48 8.86 -17.20
N SER A 151 18.41 8.34 -17.78
CA SER A 151 18.48 7.29 -18.80
C SER A 151 18.59 7.89 -20.21
N ALA A 152 19.21 7.16 -21.13
CA ALA A 152 19.27 7.58 -22.52
C ALA A 152 17.86 7.80 -23.13
N PRO A 153 17.71 8.74 -24.07
CA PRO A 153 16.42 9.00 -24.71
C PRO A 153 15.79 7.74 -25.30
N GLY A 154 14.51 7.51 -25.03
CA GLY A 154 13.76 6.37 -25.56
C GLY A 154 13.99 5.02 -24.88
N THR A 155 14.88 4.93 -23.88
CA THR A 155 15.28 3.63 -23.29
C THR A 155 14.51 3.24 -22.03
N LEU A 156 13.81 4.17 -21.39
CA LEU A 156 13.05 3.96 -20.17
C LEU A 156 11.57 4.28 -20.40
N PRO A 157 10.78 3.36 -20.96
CA PRO A 157 9.35 3.59 -21.13
C PRO A 157 8.70 3.92 -19.80
N SER A 158 7.77 4.87 -19.84
CA SER A 158 7.14 5.40 -18.65
C SER A 158 5.63 5.41 -18.75
N TYR A 159 4.97 5.45 -17.60
CA TYR A 159 3.52 5.50 -17.54
C TYR A 159 3.02 6.35 -16.36
N THR A 160 1.78 6.81 -16.49
CA THR A 160 1.01 7.36 -15.37
C THR A 160 -0.35 6.68 -15.31
N ILE A 161 -0.83 6.41 -14.12
CA ILE A 161 -2.18 5.88 -13.93
C ILE A 161 -3.17 7.03 -14.11
N GLY A 162 -4.19 6.82 -14.96
CA GLY A 162 -5.20 7.82 -15.29
C GLY A 162 -6.55 7.55 -14.61
N SER A 163 -7.39 8.58 -14.55
CA SER A 163 -8.80 8.47 -14.17
C SER A 163 -9.68 8.32 -15.42
N SER A 164 -10.83 7.65 -15.26
CA SER A 164 -11.86 7.57 -16.30
C SER A 164 -12.60 8.91 -16.53
N PHE A 165 -12.46 9.89 -15.63
CA PHE A 165 -13.18 11.16 -15.71
C PHE A 165 -12.41 12.25 -16.45
N ARG A 166 -11.12 12.38 -16.16
CA ARG A 166 -10.24 13.41 -16.78
C ARG A 166 -8.75 13.14 -16.50
N ASP A 167 -7.91 13.85 -17.25
CA ASP A 167 -6.46 13.93 -16.94
C ASP A 167 -6.25 14.81 -15.70
N PHE A 168 -5.93 14.17 -14.58
CA PHE A 168 -5.62 14.89 -13.35
C PHE A 168 -4.14 15.32 -13.29
N MET A 169 -3.77 15.99 -12.19
CA MET A 169 -2.48 16.65 -12.06
C MET A 169 -1.30 15.68 -12.30
N ASP A 170 -1.35 14.46 -11.78
CA ASP A 170 -0.28 13.48 -11.98
C ASP A 170 -0.04 13.15 -13.44
N VAL A 171 -1.13 13.02 -14.25
CA VAL A 171 -1.02 12.77 -15.68
C VAL A 171 -0.38 13.96 -16.41
N GLN A 172 -0.78 15.17 -16.04
CA GLN A 172 -0.23 16.39 -16.66
C GLN A 172 1.25 16.56 -16.32
N VAL A 173 1.62 16.37 -15.05
CA VAL A 173 3.01 16.47 -14.60
C VAL A 173 3.83 15.30 -15.16
N GLY A 174 3.31 14.07 -15.12
CA GLY A 174 3.98 12.89 -15.67
C GLY A 174 4.35 13.07 -17.15
N ARG A 175 3.44 13.60 -17.97
CA ARG A 175 3.73 13.93 -19.38
C ARG A 175 4.84 14.99 -19.54
N LYS A 176 4.88 16.00 -18.64
CA LYS A 176 5.95 17.02 -18.66
C LYS A 176 7.30 16.42 -18.29
N VAL A 177 7.34 15.61 -17.22
CA VAL A 177 8.55 14.90 -16.78
C VAL A 177 9.06 13.99 -17.89
N ALA A 178 8.19 13.17 -18.48
CA ALA A 178 8.56 12.27 -19.58
C ALA A 178 9.15 13.02 -20.78
N ARG A 179 8.57 14.17 -21.16
CA ARG A 179 9.07 14.99 -22.24
C ARG A 179 10.46 15.54 -21.94
N ILE A 180 10.71 16.05 -20.73
CA ILE A 180 12.03 16.55 -20.32
C ILE A 180 13.05 15.42 -20.32
N CYS A 181 12.69 14.25 -19.81
CA CYS A 181 13.53 13.05 -19.79
C CYS A 181 13.66 12.39 -21.17
N LYS A 182 12.94 12.87 -22.20
CA LYS A 182 12.88 12.31 -23.54
C LYS A 182 12.52 10.81 -23.56
N GLN A 183 11.58 10.40 -22.72
CA GLN A 183 11.14 9.01 -22.59
C GLN A 183 9.74 8.82 -23.18
N PRO A 184 9.46 7.65 -23.79
CA PRO A 184 8.11 7.25 -24.18
C PRO A 184 7.20 7.26 -22.96
N HIS A 185 5.95 7.71 -23.14
CA HIS A 185 5.01 7.84 -22.04
C HIS A 185 3.60 7.46 -22.46
N GLN A 186 2.94 6.66 -21.64
CA GLN A 186 1.53 6.34 -21.83
C GLN A 186 0.73 6.51 -20.55
N VAL A 187 -0.57 6.70 -20.70
CA VAL A 187 -1.52 6.78 -19.58
C VAL A 187 -2.30 5.48 -19.52
N ILE A 188 -2.34 4.87 -18.36
CA ILE A 188 -3.11 3.64 -18.09
C ILE A 188 -4.39 4.08 -17.37
N PRO A 189 -5.56 4.14 -18.03
CA PRO A 189 -6.79 4.54 -17.37
C PRO A 189 -7.35 3.40 -16.51
N ILE A 190 -7.84 3.74 -15.31
CA ILE A 190 -8.67 2.84 -14.51
C ILE A 190 -10.13 3.23 -14.75
N GLY A 191 -10.88 2.35 -15.40
CA GLY A 191 -12.26 2.65 -15.82
C GLY A 191 -13.03 1.42 -16.27
N GLY A 192 -13.70 1.52 -17.42
CA GLY A 192 -14.64 0.51 -17.90
C GLY A 192 -14.09 -0.93 -17.90
N ASP A 193 -12.90 -1.16 -18.44
CA ASP A 193 -12.29 -2.50 -18.52
C ASP A 193 -12.02 -3.09 -17.15
N PHE A 194 -11.49 -2.28 -16.21
CA PHE A 194 -11.29 -2.69 -14.83
C PHE A 194 -12.63 -3.02 -14.13
N LEU A 195 -13.64 -2.16 -14.32
CA LEU A 195 -14.94 -2.33 -13.67
C LEU A 195 -15.73 -3.51 -14.23
N ALA A 196 -15.62 -3.78 -15.53
CA ALA A 196 -16.28 -4.92 -16.17
C ALA A 196 -15.76 -6.27 -15.64
N ASP A 197 -14.49 -6.32 -15.23
CA ASP A 197 -13.84 -7.53 -14.73
C ASP A 197 -13.46 -7.43 -13.24
N PHE A 198 -14.11 -6.51 -12.51
CA PHE A 198 -13.80 -6.22 -11.12
C PHE A 198 -13.85 -7.45 -10.22
N ALA A 199 -14.84 -8.33 -10.39
CA ALA A 199 -14.99 -9.55 -9.59
C ALA A 199 -13.73 -10.42 -9.66
N ARG A 200 -13.20 -10.67 -10.87
CA ARG A 200 -11.97 -11.43 -11.08
C ARG A 200 -10.76 -10.75 -10.41
N TYR A 201 -10.61 -9.44 -10.58
CA TYR A 201 -9.52 -8.69 -9.95
C TYR A 201 -9.62 -8.70 -8.43
N ALA A 202 -10.84 -8.56 -7.89
CA ALA A 202 -11.11 -8.60 -6.46
C ALA A 202 -10.71 -9.96 -5.86
N GLU A 203 -11.25 -11.06 -6.38
CA GLU A 203 -10.95 -12.41 -5.92
C GLU A 203 -9.45 -12.72 -6.04
N ARG A 204 -8.85 -12.44 -7.20
CA ARG A 204 -7.44 -12.71 -7.44
C ARG A 204 -6.52 -11.88 -6.54
N SER A 205 -6.88 -10.62 -6.26
CA SER A 205 -6.09 -9.78 -5.35
C SER A 205 -6.13 -10.32 -3.92
N ILE A 206 -7.29 -10.73 -3.42
CA ILE A 206 -7.41 -11.33 -2.09
C ILE A 206 -6.70 -12.69 -2.03
N TYR A 207 -6.79 -13.50 -3.08
CA TYR A 207 -6.05 -14.77 -3.16
C TYR A 207 -4.53 -14.58 -3.13
N LEU A 208 -4.00 -13.63 -3.89
CA LEU A 208 -2.56 -13.35 -3.95
C LEU A 208 -2.01 -12.78 -2.65
N THR A 209 -2.80 -11.98 -1.96
CA THR A 209 -2.38 -11.28 -0.74
C THR A 209 -2.86 -11.95 0.55
N GLU A 210 -3.60 -13.05 0.44
CA GLU A 210 -4.18 -13.74 1.59
C GLU A 210 -4.99 -12.81 2.49
N GLY A 211 -5.69 -11.84 1.88
CA GLY A 211 -6.52 -10.87 2.56
C GLY A 211 -5.78 -9.77 3.32
N THR A 212 -4.47 -9.60 3.13
CA THR A 212 -3.69 -8.56 3.81
C THR A 212 -3.80 -7.17 3.19
N VAL A 213 -4.61 -7.00 2.15
CA VAL A 213 -4.96 -5.70 1.55
C VAL A 213 -6.45 -5.58 1.36
N ASP A 214 -6.95 -4.34 1.38
CA ASP A 214 -8.34 -4.05 1.05
C ASP A 214 -8.63 -4.30 -0.45
N VAL A 215 -9.83 -4.73 -0.76
CA VAL A 215 -10.29 -5.07 -2.12
C VAL A 215 -10.12 -3.94 -3.14
N TYR A 216 -10.09 -2.68 -2.73
CA TYR A 216 -9.86 -1.57 -3.65
C TYR A 216 -8.47 -1.63 -4.31
N ARG A 217 -7.51 -2.34 -3.70
CA ARG A 217 -6.20 -2.62 -4.26
C ARG A 217 -6.22 -3.60 -5.44
N ALA A 218 -7.37 -4.16 -5.76
CA ALA A 218 -7.57 -4.91 -7.01
C ALA A 218 -7.18 -4.09 -8.25
N SER A 219 -7.28 -2.76 -8.17
CA SER A 219 -6.77 -1.85 -9.19
C SER A 219 -5.25 -1.92 -9.39
N ASP A 220 -4.48 -2.23 -8.33
CA ASP A 220 -3.02 -2.35 -8.44
C ASP A 220 -2.63 -3.58 -9.24
N LEU A 221 -3.39 -4.68 -9.12
CA LEU A 221 -3.22 -5.87 -9.95
C LEU A 221 -3.53 -5.57 -11.42
N TYR A 222 -4.67 -4.91 -11.71
CA TYR A 222 -5.03 -4.47 -13.05
C TYR A 222 -3.94 -3.61 -13.69
N VAL A 223 -3.46 -2.59 -12.96
CA VAL A 223 -2.38 -1.71 -13.44
C VAL A 223 -1.11 -2.51 -13.68
N SER A 224 -0.76 -3.44 -12.81
CA SER A 224 0.46 -4.25 -12.95
C SER A 224 0.42 -5.17 -14.16
N GLU A 225 -0.75 -5.73 -14.50
CA GLU A 225 -0.95 -6.47 -15.76
C GLU A 225 -0.69 -5.57 -16.98
N LYS A 226 -1.20 -4.33 -16.96
CA LYS A 226 -0.96 -3.35 -18.05
C LYS A 226 0.50 -2.86 -18.12
N VAL A 227 1.14 -2.66 -16.97
CA VAL A 227 2.56 -2.28 -16.93
C VAL A 227 3.46 -3.40 -17.45
N ARG A 228 3.11 -4.67 -17.19
CA ARG A 228 3.83 -5.82 -17.74
C ARG A 228 3.85 -5.83 -19.28
N GLU A 229 2.78 -5.34 -19.93
CA GLU A 229 2.74 -5.18 -21.39
C GLU A 229 3.77 -4.15 -21.88
N ILE A 230 4.17 -3.18 -21.02
CA ILE A 230 5.20 -2.17 -21.33
C ILE A 230 6.61 -2.73 -21.11
N ALA A 231 6.83 -3.34 -19.92
CA ALA A 231 8.12 -3.91 -19.55
C ALA A 231 7.95 -4.96 -18.43
N PRO A 232 8.78 -6.02 -18.40
CA PRO A 232 8.72 -7.06 -17.38
C PRO A 232 9.22 -6.63 -16.00
N ALA A 233 9.89 -5.48 -15.93
CA ALA A 233 10.39 -4.90 -14.69
C ALA A 233 10.03 -3.43 -14.57
N LYS A 234 9.88 -2.94 -13.34
CA LYS A 234 9.67 -1.51 -13.08
C LYS A 234 10.54 -1.00 -11.93
N ILE A 235 10.91 0.28 -12.02
CA ILE A 235 11.47 1.05 -10.91
C ILE A 235 10.36 1.92 -10.32
N VAL A 236 10.26 1.93 -9.00
CA VAL A 236 9.26 2.69 -8.27
C VAL A 236 9.90 3.68 -7.30
N GLY A 237 9.27 4.86 -7.16
CA GLY A 237 9.60 5.84 -6.12
C GLY A 237 8.99 5.52 -4.75
N THR A 238 8.26 4.41 -4.61
CA THR A 238 7.67 3.96 -3.35
C THR A 238 8.73 3.87 -2.27
N TYR A 239 8.39 4.21 -1.05
CA TYR A 239 9.22 4.35 0.14
C TYR A 239 10.07 5.64 0.24
N GLY A 240 10.23 6.44 -0.82
CA GLY A 240 10.99 7.68 -0.75
C GLY A 240 10.43 8.65 0.31
N SER A 241 9.14 8.90 0.26
CA SER A 241 8.45 9.75 1.24
C SER A 241 8.40 9.13 2.63
N GLU A 242 8.25 7.82 2.73
CA GLU A 242 8.18 7.10 4.00
C GLU A 242 9.52 7.13 4.73
N VAL A 243 10.61 6.88 4.03
CA VAL A 243 11.95 6.84 4.61
C VAL A 243 12.51 8.25 4.87
N LEU A 244 12.43 9.16 3.86
CA LEU A 244 13.02 10.51 3.96
C LEU A 244 12.20 11.50 4.79
N ARG A 245 10.87 11.34 4.84
CA ARG A 245 9.95 12.26 5.51
C ARG A 245 9.11 11.61 6.59
N HIS A 246 9.38 10.35 6.88
CA HIS A 246 8.65 9.57 7.88
C HIS A 246 7.12 9.54 7.61
N ALA A 247 6.74 9.53 6.33
CA ALA A 247 5.34 9.50 5.94
C ALA A 247 4.67 8.23 6.45
N VAL A 248 3.54 8.42 7.15
CA VAL A 248 2.77 7.32 7.74
C VAL A 248 1.65 6.94 6.80
N MET A 249 1.67 5.69 6.31
CA MET A 249 0.75 5.20 5.30
C MET A 249 -0.50 4.55 5.87
N PHE A 250 -0.46 4.12 7.13
CA PHE A 250 -1.62 3.54 7.81
C PHE A 250 -1.77 4.06 9.24
N LYS A 251 -3.01 4.24 9.67
CA LYS A 251 -3.37 4.72 11.00
C LYS A 251 -4.62 3.99 11.47
N PRO A 252 -4.79 3.84 12.79
CA PRO A 252 -6.01 3.28 13.34
C PRO A 252 -7.24 4.05 12.84
N SER A 253 -8.20 3.32 12.31
CA SER A 253 -9.51 3.82 11.93
C SER A 253 -10.58 3.26 12.87
N THR A 254 -11.64 4.02 13.08
CA THR A 254 -12.79 3.54 13.85
C THR A 254 -13.74 2.85 12.87
N PRO A 255 -14.08 1.58 13.09
CA PRO A 255 -15.09 0.91 12.31
C PRO A 255 -16.45 1.61 12.42
N LEU A 256 -17.31 1.38 11.46
CA LEU A 256 -18.69 1.90 11.50
C LEU A 256 -19.41 1.37 12.76
N ALA A 257 -19.98 2.29 13.52
CA ALA A 257 -20.71 1.96 14.75
C ALA A 257 -21.83 0.95 14.47
N GLY A 258 -21.91 -0.08 15.29
CA GLY A 258 -22.93 -1.14 15.21
C GLY A 258 -22.76 -2.10 14.02
N LEU A 259 -21.67 -2.05 13.28
CA LEU A 259 -21.39 -3.01 12.18
C LEU A 259 -20.79 -4.32 12.69
N PHE A 260 -19.98 -4.24 13.73
CA PHE A 260 -19.33 -5.38 14.36
C PHE A 260 -19.87 -5.62 15.77
N CYS A 261 -19.91 -6.87 16.21
CA CYS A 261 -20.32 -7.22 17.57
C CYS A 261 -19.33 -6.69 18.62
N PRO A 262 -19.76 -6.45 19.88
CA PRO A 262 -18.92 -5.88 20.92
C PRO A 262 -17.66 -6.71 21.23
N GLU A 263 -17.77 -8.04 21.19
CA GLU A 263 -16.66 -8.95 21.43
C GLU A 263 -15.55 -8.76 20.40
N PHE A 264 -15.91 -8.55 19.13
CA PHE A 264 -14.92 -8.30 18.08
C PHE A 264 -14.29 -6.90 18.19
N LEU A 265 -15.06 -5.90 18.63
CA LEU A 265 -14.54 -4.54 18.78
C LEU A 265 -13.41 -4.43 19.81
N SER A 266 -13.33 -5.32 20.81
CA SER A 266 -12.20 -5.37 21.74
C SER A 266 -10.86 -5.63 21.03
N HIS A 267 -10.86 -6.47 19.99
CA HIS A 267 -9.66 -6.72 19.18
C HIS A 267 -9.26 -5.52 18.30
N VAL A 268 -10.23 -4.71 17.88
CA VAL A 268 -9.97 -3.45 17.16
C VAL A 268 -9.33 -2.41 18.09
N GLU A 269 -9.73 -2.36 19.35
CA GLU A 269 -9.12 -1.49 20.37
C GLU A 269 -7.70 -1.95 20.71
N GLU A 270 -7.51 -3.24 20.93
CA GLU A 270 -6.18 -3.84 21.15
C GLU A 270 -5.21 -3.52 20.00
N ALA A 271 -5.69 -3.51 18.73
CA ALA A 271 -4.90 -3.11 17.59
C ALA A 271 -4.40 -1.65 17.66
N ARG A 272 -5.22 -0.75 18.22
CA ARG A 272 -4.84 0.66 18.44
C ARG A 272 -3.74 0.81 19.45
N ASP A 273 -3.84 0.08 20.55
CA ASP A 273 -2.84 0.10 21.62
C ASP A 273 -1.50 -0.44 21.11
N THR A 274 -1.54 -1.58 20.42
CA THR A 274 -0.36 -2.17 19.76
C THR A 274 0.28 -1.19 18.78
N TYR A 275 -0.52 -0.55 17.93
CA TYR A 275 -0.02 0.48 17.01
C TYR A 275 0.61 1.66 17.75
N GLY A 276 -0.02 2.12 18.83
CA GLY A 276 0.49 3.22 19.67
C GLY A 276 1.88 2.92 20.23
N ALA A 277 2.09 1.72 20.74
CA ALA A 277 3.39 1.27 21.25
C ALA A 277 4.45 1.19 20.14
N ILE A 278 4.10 0.62 18.98
CA ILE A 278 5.00 0.48 17.84
C ILE A 278 5.43 1.84 17.28
N ARG A 279 4.55 2.84 17.30
CA ARG A 279 4.81 4.19 16.81
C ARG A 279 5.85 4.97 17.64
N GLN A 280 6.16 4.51 18.84
CA GLN A 280 7.22 5.09 19.68
C GLN A 280 8.64 4.73 19.20
N SER A 281 8.78 3.79 18.25
CA SER A 281 10.08 3.45 17.66
C SER A 281 10.66 4.61 16.84
N HIS A 282 11.96 4.52 16.57
CA HIS A 282 12.63 5.50 15.69
C HIS A 282 11.87 5.66 14.35
N PRO A 283 11.63 6.88 13.83
CA PRO A 283 10.79 7.08 12.65
C PRO A 283 11.23 6.31 11.40
N VAL A 284 12.54 6.21 11.15
CA VAL A 284 13.09 5.41 10.03
C VAL A 284 12.88 3.92 10.26
N THR A 285 13.05 3.44 11.50
CA THR A 285 12.76 2.04 11.88
C THR A 285 11.29 1.74 11.63
N PHE A 286 10.39 2.63 12.05
CA PHE A 286 8.97 2.45 11.76
C PHE A 286 8.71 2.37 10.25
N ALA A 287 9.24 3.30 9.47
CA ALA A 287 9.00 3.37 8.02
C ALA A 287 9.55 2.13 7.28
N ALA A 288 10.84 1.79 7.50
CA ALA A 288 11.53 0.76 6.74
C ALA A 288 11.27 -0.66 7.27
N PHE A 289 11.19 -0.86 8.61
CA PHE A 289 11.17 -2.19 9.23
C PHE A 289 9.86 -2.58 9.89
N ARG A 290 8.84 -1.69 9.89
CA ARG A 290 7.49 -1.96 10.40
C ARG A 290 6.43 -1.70 9.33
N GLN A 291 6.33 -0.46 8.86
CA GLN A 291 5.33 -0.08 7.85
C GLN A 291 5.53 -0.84 6.52
N SER A 292 6.77 -0.95 6.04
CA SER A 292 7.07 -1.61 4.78
C SER A 292 6.71 -3.10 4.79
N PRO A 293 7.14 -3.94 5.75
CA PRO A 293 6.77 -5.35 5.76
C PRO A 293 5.30 -5.62 6.11
N TRP A 294 4.60 -4.72 6.78
CA TRP A 294 3.21 -4.98 7.19
C TRP A 294 2.20 -4.39 6.21
N TYR A 295 2.31 -3.11 5.88
CA TYR A 295 1.34 -2.42 5.03
C TYR A 295 1.63 -2.57 3.53
N HIS A 296 2.90 -2.45 3.12
CA HIS A 296 3.24 -2.51 1.70
C HIS A 296 3.41 -3.93 1.18
N HIS A 297 3.56 -4.92 2.06
CA HIS A 297 3.76 -6.31 1.63
C HIS A 297 2.71 -6.80 0.65
N GLY A 298 1.44 -6.67 1.01
CA GLY A 298 0.34 -7.13 0.15
C GLY A 298 0.28 -6.36 -1.18
N ILE A 299 0.59 -5.05 -1.16
CA ILE A 299 0.66 -4.23 -2.38
C ILE A 299 1.78 -4.74 -3.30
N LEU A 300 2.96 -4.99 -2.73
CA LEU A 300 4.10 -5.55 -3.47
C LEU A 300 3.80 -6.96 -3.99
N ALA A 301 3.08 -7.79 -3.24
CA ALA A 301 2.67 -9.13 -3.68
C ALA A 301 1.80 -9.05 -4.94
N LEU A 302 0.87 -8.09 -5.03
CA LEU A 302 0.08 -7.84 -6.24
C LEU A 302 0.97 -7.47 -7.43
N GLU A 303 1.86 -6.50 -7.23
CA GLU A 303 2.76 -6.03 -8.27
C GLU A 303 3.74 -7.13 -8.72
N GLN A 304 4.38 -7.82 -7.77
CA GLN A 304 5.36 -8.87 -8.02
C GLN A 304 4.75 -10.15 -8.62
N SER A 305 3.43 -10.33 -8.52
CA SER A 305 2.73 -11.39 -9.23
C SER A 305 2.77 -11.22 -10.75
N GLN A 306 3.06 -10.00 -11.23
CA GLN A 306 3.05 -9.63 -12.64
C GLN A 306 4.43 -9.27 -13.19
N LEU A 307 5.28 -8.60 -12.40
CA LEU A 307 6.53 -8.01 -12.87
C LEU A 307 7.56 -7.88 -11.75
N THR A 308 8.81 -7.71 -12.11
CA THR A 308 9.88 -7.41 -11.15
C THR A 308 9.78 -5.96 -10.69
N VAL A 309 9.71 -5.74 -9.36
CA VAL A 309 9.66 -4.40 -8.76
C VAL A 309 10.99 -4.08 -8.11
N ARG A 310 11.55 -2.91 -8.40
CA ARG A 310 12.80 -2.42 -7.83
C ARG A 310 12.57 -1.06 -7.16
N SER A 311 12.87 -0.95 -5.86
CA SER A 311 12.75 0.29 -5.09
C SER A 311 14.10 0.72 -4.53
N PRO A 312 14.78 1.73 -5.13
CA PRO A 312 16.08 2.21 -4.65
C PRO A 312 16.04 2.81 -3.24
N PHE A 313 14.89 3.33 -2.81
CA PHE A 313 14.74 3.92 -1.47
C PHE A 313 14.72 2.90 -0.33
N MET A 314 14.68 1.60 -0.64
CA MET A 314 14.86 0.50 0.31
C MET A 314 16.25 -0.16 0.20
N ASP A 315 17.19 0.47 -0.50
CA ASP A 315 18.58 0.04 -0.50
C ASP A 315 19.16 0.19 0.91
N ASN A 316 19.92 -0.82 1.37
CA ASN A 316 20.46 -0.83 2.73
C ASN A 316 21.39 0.35 3.00
N ASP A 317 22.25 0.74 2.02
CA ASP A 317 23.13 1.88 2.19
C ASP A 317 22.33 3.19 2.27
N PHE A 318 21.25 3.28 1.48
CA PHE A 318 20.37 4.44 1.52
C PHE A 318 19.62 4.55 2.85
N VAL A 319 18.94 3.48 3.30
CA VAL A 319 18.22 3.49 4.56
C VAL A 319 19.15 3.77 5.74
N ARG A 320 20.35 3.14 5.75
CA ARG A 320 21.37 3.38 6.79
C ARG A 320 21.82 4.84 6.84
N ALA A 321 22.03 5.49 5.69
CA ALA A 321 22.40 6.90 5.62
C ALA A 321 21.27 7.82 6.18
N VAL A 322 20.02 7.46 5.95
CA VAL A 322 18.87 8.27 6.45
C VAL A 322 18.80 8.30 7.97
N TYR A 323 19.28 7.29 8.70
CA TYR A 323 19.36 7.33 10.17
C TYR A 323 20.29 8.44 10.70
N ARG A 324 21.16 8.98 9.85
CA ARG A 324 22.08 10.08 10.20
C ARG A 324 21.51 11.47 9.93
N ALA A 325 20.20 11.57 9.67
CA ALA A 325 19.54 12.84 9.45
C ALA A 325 19.75 13.81 10.64
N PRO A 326 19.89 15.12 10.40
CA PRO A 326 20.04 16.13 11.46
C PRO A 326 18.84 16.11 12.43
N VAL A 327 19.12 16.24 13.74
CA VAL A 327 18.09 16.13 14.78
C VAL A 327 17.12 17.33 14.76
N GLU A 328 17.63 18.53 14.49
CA GLU A 328 16.85 19.78 14.58
C GLU A 328 16.06 20.13 13.32
N GLU A 329 16.42 19.56 12.18
CA GLU A 329 15.84 19.87 10.86
C GLU A 329 15.14 18.69 10.19
N ALA A 330 15.27 17.48 10.73
CA ALA A 330 14.80 16.25 10.09
C ALA A 330 13.28 16.20 9.85
N ALA A 331 12.50 16.98 10.57
CA ALA A 331 11.04 17.01 10.42
C ALA A 331 10.55 18.01 9.35
N ASP A 332 11.32 19.05 9.01
CA ASP A 332 10.82 20.17 8.20
C ASP A 332 11.54 20.38 6.85
N VAL A 333 12.74 19.88 6.63
CA VAL A 333 13.48 20.12 5.40
C VAL A 333 13.49 18.87 4.50
N ASP A 334 12.57 18.87 3.55
CA ASP A 334 12.54 17.89 2.47
C ASP A 334 13.74 18.11 1.52
N ILE A 335 14.74 17.24 1.56
CA ILE A 335 15.95 17.34 0.71
C ILE A 335 15.70 17.03 -0.76
N ARG A 336 14.56 16.40 -1.11
CA ARG A 336 14.27 15.97 -2.48
C ARG A 336 14.22 17.11 -3.49
N PRO A 337 13.59 18.29 -3.21
CA PRO A 337 13.65 19.42 -4.12
C PRO A 337 15.07 19.88 -4.45
N ARG A 338 15.97 19.89 -3.45
CA ARG A 338 17.39 20.24 -3.64
C ARG A 338 18.09 19.18 -4.49
N LEU A 339 17.94 17.89 -4.19
CA LEU A 339 18.51 16.79 -4.97
C LEU A 339 18.08 16.87 -6.44
N ILE A 340 16.78 17.11 -6.69
CA ILE A 340 16.26 17.22 -8.04
C ILE A 340 16.84 18.45 -8.77
N LYS A 341 16.83 19.61 -8.10
CA LYS A 341 17.30 20.88 -8.70
C LYS A 341 18.78 20.85 -9.05
N ASP A 342 19.60 20.32 -8.15
CA ASP A 342 21.07 20.27 -8.33
C ASP A 342 21.46 19.25 -9.42
N ALA A 343 20.73 18.11 -9.48
CA ALA A 343 20.99 17.09 -10.51
C ALA A 343 20.35 17.42 -11.87
N SER A 344 19.16 18.06 -11.88
CA SER A 344 18.43 18.43 -13.10
C SER A 344 17.59 19.69 -12.88
N PRO A 345 18.13 20.89 -13.18
CA PRO A 345 17.37 22.14 -13.04
C PRO A 345 16.04 22.16 -13.77
N LEU A 346 15.96 21.50 -14.94
CA LEU A 346 14.71 21.41 -15.72
C LEU A 346 13.62 20.60 -14.99
N LEU A 347 13.99 19.51 -14.31
CA LEU A 347 13.04 18.74 -13.50
C LEU A 347 12.71 19.47 -12.20
N GLY A 348 13.65 20.24 -11.64
CA GLY A 348 13.45 21.09 -10.47
C GLY A 348 12.48 22.25 -10.68
N ALA A 349 12.38 22.76 -11.93
CA ALA A 349 11.46 23.82 -12.29
C ALA A 349 9.98 23.37 -12.39
N ILE A 350 9.71 22.04 -12.41
CA ILE A 350 8.34 21.52 -12.44
C ILE A 350 7.76 21.54 -11.02
N PRO A 351 6.65 22.23 -10.73
CA PRO A 351 5.99 22.13 -9.44
C PRO A 351 5.51 20.69 -9.18
N SER A 352 5.50 20.27 -7.91
CA SER A 352 4.89 19.01 -7.53
C SER A 352 3.35 19.11 -7.60
N ASP A 353 2.68 17.95 -7.48
CA ASP A 353 1.23 17.85 -7.34
C ASP A 353 0.67 18.65 -6.15
N ARG A 354 1.51 18.94 -5.16
CA ARG A 354 1.20 19.77 -3.98
C ARG A 354 1.69 21.21 -4.07
N GLY A 355 2.17 21.64 -5.23
CA GLY A 355 2.69 22.99 -5.46
C GLY A 355 4.03 23.30 -4.78
N VAL A 356 4.80 22.28 -4.42
CA VAL A 356 6.17 22.42 -3.91
C VAL A 356 7.13 22.49 -5.09
N GLY A 357 8.01 23.51 -5.10
CA GLY A 357 8.92 23.80 -6.23
C GLY A 357 8.24 24.60 -7.35
N GLY A 358 9.02 25.13 -8.28
CA GLY A 358 8.60 26.00 -9.39
C GLY A 358 8.90 27.48 -9.11
N ASP A 359 9.15 28.24 -10.20
CA ASP A 359 9.59 29.65 -10.17
C ASP A 359 8.44 30.67 -10.06
N GLY A 360 7.28 30.28 -9.50
CA GLY A 360 6.09 31.13 -9.38
C GLY A 360 6.20 32.16 -8.24
N GLY A 361 5.72 33.39 -8.47
CA GLY A 361 5.67 34.45 -7.46
C GLY A 361 4.86 34.04 -6.22
N ARG A 362 5.29 34.51 -5.03
CA ARG A 362 4.76 34.08 -3.71
C ARG A 362 3.23 34.18 -3.56
N LEU A 363 2.58 35.20 -4.09
CA LEU A 363 1.14 35.43 -3.94
C LEU A 363 0.29 34.57 -4.89
N SER A 364 0.70 34.42 -6.15
CA SER A 364 0.01 33.56 -7.11
C SER A 364 0.14 32.08 -6.75
N SER A 365 1.30 31.66 -6.24
CA SER A 365 1.53 30.30 -5.75
C SER A 365 0.69 29.96 -4.51
N MET A 366 0.44 30.92 -3.62
CA MET A 366 -0.38 30.71 -2.41
C MET A 366 -1.86 30.51 -2.76
N LEU A 367 -2.42 31.29 -3.68
CA LEU A 367 -3.82 31.14 -4.11
C LEU A 367 -4.03 29.82 -4.88
N VAL A 368 -3.14 29.49 -5.80
CA VAL A 368 -3.17 28.24 -6.55
C VAL A 368 -3.04 27.05 -5.60
N ARG A 369 -2.12 27.11 -4.65
CA ARG A 369 -1.95 26.06 -3.63
C ARG A 369 -3.21 25.88 -2.77
N SER A 370 -3.82 26.97 -2.31
CA SER A 370 -5.06 26.91 -1.50
C SER A 370 -6.22 26.33 -2.29
N ALA A 371 -6.37 26.69 -3.58
CA ALA A 371 -7.38 26.13 -4.44
C ALA A 371 -7.15 24.62 -4.74
N HIS A 372 -5.90 24.23 -4.96
CA HIS A 372 -5.54 22.80 -5.11
C HIS A 372 -5.79 22.02 -3.83
N GLU A 373 -5.41 22.54 -2.68
CA GLU A 373 -5.63 21.89 -1.40
C GLU A 373 -7.13 21.75 -1.09
N PHE A 374 -7.92 22.77 -1.40
CA PHE A 374 -9.38 22.72 -1.24
C PHE A 374 -10.00 21.64 -2.15
N THR A 375 -9.66 21.63 -3.45
CA THR A 375 -10.21 20.64 -4.39
C THR A 375 -9.74 19.23 -4.07
N PHE A 376 -8.50 19.05 -3.60
CA PHE A 376 -7.99 17.78 -3.11
C PHE A 376 -8.80 17.28 -1.89
N LYS A 377 -8.97 18.14 -0.88
CA LYS A 377 -9.75 17.79 0.32
C LYS A 377 -11.21 17.51 -0.02
N ALA A 378 -11.79 18.26 -0.93
CA ALA A 378 -13.18 18.06 -1.36
C ALA A 378 -13.38 16.71 -2.07
N GLU A 379 -12.49 16.35 -3.00
CA GLU A 379 -12.56 15.07 -3.70
C GLU A 379 -12.27 13.91 -2.76
N TYR A 380 -11.33 14.06 -1.83
CA TYR A 380 -11.04 13.05 -0.82
C TYR A 380 -12.20 12.85 0.15
N ALA A 381 -12.79 13.95 0.61
CA ALA A 381 -13.96 13.91 1.47
C ALA A 381 -15.15 13.25 0.76
N TYR A 382 -15.37 13.56 -0.50
CA TYR A 382 -16.45 12.98 -1.29
C TYR A 382 -16.37 11.46 -1.34
N ASP A 383 -15.20 10.90 -1.65
CA ASP A 383 -15.04 9.45 -1.78
C ASP A 383 -15.06 8.71 -0.43
N TYR A 384 -14.38 9.24 0.60
CA TYR A 384 -14.09 8.46 1.82
C TYR A 384 -14.50 9.12 3.12
N GLY A 385 -14.58 10.44 3.18
CA GLY A 385 -14.72 11.19 4.42
C GLY A 385 -15.91 12.15 4.47
N MET A 386 -16.84 12.06 3.54
CA MET A 386 -18.00 12.97 3.51
C MET A 386 -18.89 12.77 4.75
N PRO A 387 -19.22 13.85 5.48
CA PRO A 387 -20.24 13.77 6.52
C PRO A 387 -21.55 13.23 5.96
N GLN A 388 -22.21 12.34 6.71
CA GLN A 388 -23.42 11.65 6.24
C GLN A 388 -24.58 12.62 5.92
N SER A 389 -24.62 13.79 6.57
CA SER A 389 -25.57 14.85 6.24
C SER A 389 -25.36 15.41 4.83
N VAL A 390 -24.10 15.59 4.42
CA VAL A 390 -23.74 16.10 3.08
C VAL A 390 -24.03 15.04 2.02
N ALA A 391 -23.87 13.75 2.32
CA ALA A 391 -24.24 12.67 1.41
C ALA A 391 -25.74 12.68 1.06
N ARG A 392 -26.60 13.04 2.00
CA ARG A 392 -28.04 13.22 1.73
C ARG A 392 -28.33 14.36 0.77
N VAL A 393 -27.64 15.49 0.93
CA VAL A 393 -27.79 16.65 0.05
C VAL A 393 -27.30 16.28 -1.37
N ASP A 394 -26.17 15.62 -1.47
CA ASP A 394 -25.63 15.11 -2.76
C ASP A 394 -26.64 14.19 -3.45
N HIS A 395 -27.30 13.29 -2.70
CA HIS A 395 -28.33 12.41 -3.21
C HIS A 395 -29.52 13.19 -3.81
N MET A 396 -29.96 14.28 -3.19
CA MET A 396 -31.06 15.10 -3.72
C MET A 396 -30.72 15.71 -5.09
N PHE A 397 -29.46 15.95 -5.37
CA PHE A 397 -28.97 16.50 -6.63
C PHE A 397 -28.32 15.45 -7.54
N SER A 398 -28.46 14.16 -7.22
CA SER A 398 -27.79 13.07 -7.95
C SER A 398 -28.12 13.04 -9.45
N ALA A 399 -29.32 13.42 -9.83
CA ALA A 399 -29.74 13.53 -11.24
C ALA A 399 -28.92 14.57 -12.05
N LEU A 400 -28.30 15.54 -11.38
CA LEU A 400 -27.49 16.58 -12.02
C LEU A 400 -26.02 16.16 -12.16
N HIS A 401 -25.64 15.02 -11.58
CA HIS A 401 -24.27 14.51 -11.60
C HIS A 401 -23.21 15.56 -11.24
N LEU A 402 -23.45 16.36 -10.21
CA LEU A 402 -22.56 17.45 -9.78
C LEU A 402 -21.16 16.96 -9.38
N GLU A 403 -21.05 15.72 -8.97
CA GLU A 403 -19.77 15.06 -8.68
C GLU A 403 -18.80 15.11 -9.87
N ARG A 404 -19.31 15.11 -11.11
CA ARG A 404 -18.47 15.21 -12.32
C ARG A 404 -17.71 16.52 -12.43
N LEU A 405 -18.10 17.55 -11.69
CA LEU A 405 -17.41 18.85 -11.68
C LEU A 405 -16.03 18.78 -11.01
N PHE A 406 -15.86 17.87 -10.04
CA PHE A 406 -14.63 17.77 -9.26
C PHE A 406 -13.98 16.39 -9.26
N LEU A 407 -14.69 15.30 -9.60
CA LEU A 407 -14.10 13.97 -9.69
C LEU A 407 -13.00 13.89 -10.76
N GLY A 408 -11.95 13.14 -10.45
CA GLY A 408 -10.82 12.92 -11.33
C GLY A 408 -9.87 14.12 -11.44
N ARG A 409 -9.90 15.08 -10.50
CA ARG A 409 -8.91 16.18 -10.44
C ARG A 409 -7.62 15.77 -9.74
N HIS A 410 -7.75 14.91 -8.71
CA HIS A 410 -6.63 14.48 -7.86
C HIS A 410 -6.57 12.97 -7.65
N LYS A 411 -7.65 12.26 -7.98
CA LYS A 411 -7.78 10.81 -7.76
C LYS A 411 -8.13 10.07 -9.04
N MET A 412 -7.69 8.83 -9.10
CA MET A 412 -7.98 7.89 -10.17
C MET A 412 -9.08 6.88 -9.82
N LEU A 413 -9.33 6.64 -8.52
CA LEU A 413 -10.29 5.66 -8.02
C LEU A 413 -11.49 6.37 -7.41
N HIS A 414 -12.68 5.98 -7.82
CA HIS A 414 -13.95 6.61 -7.40
C HIS A 414 -14.96 5.56 -6.93
N PHE A 415 -14.56 4.74 -5.96
CA PHE A 415 -15.34 3.60 -5.49
C PHE A 415 -16.69 3.97 -4.89
N ARG A 416 -16.89 5.16 -4.32
CA ARG A 416 -18.21 5.62 -3.90
C ARG A 416 -19.21 5.55 -5.05
N VAL A 417 -18.83 6.11 -6.21
CA VAL A 417 -19.70 6.13 -7.41
C VAL A 417 -19.78 4.73 -8.01
N TRP A 418 -18.65 4.04 -8.13
CA TRP A 418 -18.60 2.70 -8.72
C TRP A 418 -19.44 1.69 -7.95
N TYR A 419 -19.37 1.67 -6.61
CA TYR A 419 -20.20 0.78 -5.79
C TYR A 419 -21.69 1.12 -5.87
N ARG A 420 -22.04 2.42 -5.96
CA ARG A 420 -23.42 2.84 -6.13
C ARG A 420 -23.98 2.44 -7.49
N ASP A 421 -23.19 2.56 -8.55
CA ASP A 421 -23.62 2.45 -9.93
C ASP A 421 -23.16 1.11 -10.58
N GLN A 422 -21.94 1.07 -11.14
CA GLN A 422 -21.47 -0.05 -11.98
C GLN A 422 -21.28 -1.36 -11.20
N LEU A 423 -20.87 -1.28 -9.95
CA LEU A 423 -20.61 -2.44 -9.09
C LEU A 423 -21.76 -2.72 -8.11
N ALA A 424 -22.89 -2.05 -8.23
CA ALA A 424 -24.02 -2.18 -7.30
C ALA A 424 -24.54 -3.62 -7.18
N GLN A 425 -24.61 -4.33 -8.30
CA GLN A 425 -25.04 -5.73 -8.32
C GLN A 425 -24.00 -6.63 -7.60
N TYR A 426 -22.73 -6.43 -7.87
CA TYR A 426 -21.65 -7.17 -7.22
C TYR A 426 -21.67 -6.96 -5.69
N VAL A 427 -21.81 -5.71 -5.23
CA VAL A 427 -21.91 -5.41 -3.79
C VAL A 427 -23.09 -6.13 -3.15
N ARG A 428 -24.28 -6.14 -3.80
CA ARG A 428 -25.45 -6.87 -3.30
C ARG A 428 -25.20 -8.38 -3.23
N GLN A 429 -24.66 -8.95 -4.30
CA GLN A 429 -24.41 -10.40 -4.39
C GLN A 429 -23.42 -10.89 -3.32
N ILE A 430 -22.39 -10.10 -3.01
CA ILE A 430 -21.40 -10.47 -2.01
C ILE A 430 -21.91 -10.20 -0.59
N LEU A 431 -22.43 -9.00 -0.32
CA LEU A 431 -22.68 -8.56 1.05
C LEU A 431 -24.07 -8.93 1.59
N LEU A 432 -25.05 -9.20 0.74
CA LEU A 432 -26.38 -9.67 1.15
C LEU A 432 -26.56 -11.19 0.97
N ASP A 433 -25.50 -11.91 0.65
CA ASP A 433 -25.48 -13.37 0.63
C ASP A 433 -25.79 -13.92 2.04
N PRO A 434 -26.59 -14.97 2.18
CA PRO A 434 -26.90 -15.58 3.47
C PRO A 434 -25.66 -15.97 4.30
N LEU A 435 -24.59 -16.45 3.65
CA LEU A 435 -23.33 -16.76 4.33
C LEU A 435 -22.68 -15.50 4.92
N THR A 436 -22.61 -14.41 4.16
CA THR A 436 -22.08 -13.13 4.64
C THR A 436 -22.89 -12.58 5.81
N LEU A 437 -24.23 -12.66 5.71
CA LEU A 437 -25.15 -12.21 6.76
C LEU A 437 -25.09 -13.07 8.02
N SER A 438 -24.49 -14.26 7.97
CA SER A 438 -24.34 -15.18 9.10
C SER A 438 -22.96 -15.10 9.77
N ARG A 439 -22.02 -14.24 9.29
CA ARG A 439 -20.69 -14.13 9.91
C ARG A 439 -20.80 -13.67 11.36
N PRO A 440 -20.18 -14.41 12.31
CA PRO A 440 -20.45 -14.25 13.74
C PRO A 440 -20.01 -12.90 14.33
N TYR A 441 -19.10 -12.20 13.65
CA TYR A 441 -18.62 -10.89 14.08
C TYR A 441 -19.37 -9.71 13.45
N LEU A 442 -20.34 -9.95 12.54
CA LEU A 442 -21.13 -8.92 11.85
C LEU A 442 -22.54 -8.79 12.40
N GLU A 443 -23.00 -7.56 12.51
CA GLU A 443 -24.39 -7.23 12.84
C GLU A 443 -25.25 -7.15 11.56
N LYS A 444 -26.02 -8.20 11.31
CA LYS A 444 -26.81 -8.39 10.08
C LYS A 444 -27.63 -7.16 9.69
N LYS A 445 -28.44 -6.60 10.64
CA LYS A 445 -29.32 -5.46 10.35
C LYS A 445 -28.53 -4.21 9.93
N THR A 446 -27.37 -4.00 10.53
CA THR A 446 -26.50 -2.88 10.18
C THR A 446 -25.87 -3.11 8.80
N LEU A 447 -25.43 -4.32 8.50
CA LEU A 447 -24.89 -4.67 7.18
C LEU A 447 -25.92 -4.44 6.07
N GLU A 448 -27.16 -4.93 6.24
CA GLU A 448 -28.26 -4.69 5.29
C GLU A 448 -28.51 -3.19 5.08
N THR A 449 -28.47 -2.39 6.16
CA THR A 449 -28.63 -0.94 6.10
C THR A 449 -27.48 -0.26 5.37
N VAL A 450 -26.24 -0.67 5.64
CA VAL A 450 -25.02 -0.17 4.95
C VAL A 450 -25.14 -0.35 3.44
N VAL A 451 -25.47 -1.56 3.01
CA VAL A 451 -25.61 -1.86 1.57
C VAL A 451 -26.75 -1.05 0.96
N ARG A 452 -27.94 -1.09 1.54
CA ARG A 452 -29.10 -0.37 1.04
C ARG A 452 -28.85 1.13 0.91
N ASP A 453 -28.36 1.76 1.97
CA ASP A 453 -28.22 3.22 2.04
C ASP A 453 -27.08 3.72 1.16
N HIS A 454 -26.02 2.93 1.00
CA HIS A 454 -24.93 3.27 0.08
C HIS A 454 -25.37 3.17 -1.38
N LEU A 455 -26.03 2.07 -1.76
CA LEU A 455 -26.48 1.85 -3.12
C LEU A 455 -27.59 2.83 -3.54
N ASN A 456 -28.42 3.27 -2.60
CA ASN A 456 -29.39 4.33 -2.83
C ASN A 456 -28.75 5.74 -2.84
N GLY A 457 -27.46 5.88 -2.53
CA GLY A 457 -26.75 7.16 -2.50
C GLY A 457 -27.04 8.04 -1.27
N THR A 458 -27.91 7.61 -0.33
CA THR A 458 -28.31 8.39 0.85
C THR A 458 -27.21 8.49 1.90
N ARG A 459 -26.26 7.57 1.89
CA ARG A 459 -25.11 7.51 2.78
C ARG A 459 -23.83 7.12 2.04
N ASN A 460 -22.70 7.46 2.61
CA ASN A 460 -21.38 7.04 2.11
C ASN A 460 -20.75 6.02 3.05
N TYR A 461 -20.70 4.77 2.62
CA TYR A 461 -20.09 3.67 3.36
C TYR A 461 -18.96 2.99 2.56
N THR A 462 -18.30 3.72 1.66
CA THR A 462 -17.25 3.18 0.78
C THR A 462 -16.19 2.39 1.52
N THR A 463 -15.64 2.96 2.61
CA THR A 463 -14.59 2.28 3.40
C THR A 463 -15.09 1.02 4.11
N ALA A 464 -16.33 1.04 4.62
CA ALA A 464 -16.94 -0.14 5.23
C ALA A 464 -17.14 -1.24 4.18
N ILE A 465 -17.62 -0.89 2.99
CA ILE A 465 -17.83 -1.84 1.88
C ILE A 465 -16.50 -2.46 1.43
N HIS A 466 -15.41 -1.69 1.36
CA HIS A 466 -14.08 -2.25 1.08
C HIS A 466 -13.72 -3.35 2.07
N LYS A 467 -13.84 -3.07 3.37
CA LYS A 467 -13.55 -4.05 4.43
C LYS A 467 -14.44 -5.27 4.33
N LEU A 468 -15.75 -5.07 4.21
CA LEU A 468 -16.72 -6.16 4.18
C LEU A 468 -16.49 -7.09 2.99
N ILE A 469 -16.26 -6.55 1.78
CA ILE A 469 -15.97 -7.37 0.60
C ILE A 469 -14.65 -8.13 0.79
N THR A 470 -13.62 -7.48 1.33
CA THR A 470 -12.33 -8.13 1.61
C THR A 470 -12.50 -9.31 2.56
N LEU A 471 -13.20 -9.09 3.68
CA LEU A 471 -13.47 -10.12 4.68
C LEU A 471 -14.26 -11.28 4.11
N GLU A 472 -15.30 -11.00 3.33
CA GLU A 472 -16.12 -12.05 2.75
C GLU A 472 -15.36 -12.86 1.69
N LEU A 473 -14.57 -12.21 0.82
CA LEU A 473 -13.72 -12.92 -0.13
C LEU A 473 -12.64 -13.77 0.56
N LEU A 474 -12.08 -13.28 1.67
CA LEU A 474 -11.15 -14.05 2.49
C LEU A 474 -11.82 -15.34 2.99
N HIS A 475 -13.04 -15.25 3.51
CA HIS A 475 -13.78 -16.42 3.97
C HIS A 475 -14.03 -17.41 2.82
N ARG A 476 -14.57 -16.94 1.70
CA ARG A 476 -14.89 -17.80 0.56
C ARG A 476 -13.67 -18.51 -0.03
N LEU A 477 -12.54 -17.82 -0.09
CA LEU A 477 -11.33 -18.35 -0.74
C LEU A 477 -10.53 -19.31 0.15
N PHE A 478 -10.55 -19.11 1.48
CA PHE A 478 -9.62 -19.82 2.35
C PHE A 478 -10.26 -20.57 3.53
N LEU A 479 -11.45 -20.17 3.96
CA LEU A 479 -12.03 -20.69 5.20
C LEU A 479 -13.26 -21.56 4.96
N ASP A 480 -14.11 -21.17 4.01
CA ASP A 480 -15.35 -21.88 3.69
C ASP A 480 -15.13 -23.03 2.68
N SER A 481 -13.96 -23.07 2.02
CA SER A 481 -13.65 -24.10 1.02
C SER A 481 -13.42 -25.45 1.72
N ASN A 482 -14.24 -26.44 1.40
CA ASN A 482 -14.09 -27.84 1.83
C ASN A 482 -12.89 -28.51 1.15
#